data_5fa24e304b3ea739c988f48e901583a4
#
_entry.id   5fa24e304b3ea739c988f48e901583a4
#
_cell.length_a   1.000
_cell.length_b   1.000
_cell.length_c   1.000
_cell.angle_alpha   90.00
_cell.angle_beta   90.00
_cell.angle_gamma   90.00
#
_symmetry.space_group_name_H-M   'P 1'
#
loop_
_entity.id
_entity.type
_entity.pdbx_description
1 polymer ?
#
loop_
_entity_poly.entity_id
_entity_poly.type
_entity_poly.pdbx_seq_one_letter_code
_entity_poly.pdbx_strand_id
1 'polypeptide(L)'
;MTVTEQCILYLASEKMFYRSIQKMTVTGIIAEYNPFHNGHQYQIDWVKKELKSDYIVVAMSGDYVQRGTPAILPKHTRAKMALLCGADLVLELPVQFSSASAEGFSTGAVSLLDGTGVVTHICFGSESGDTGRFLLAADLLNEEPAPYRTLLKKHLREGRSYPAARSQALCEYADAFHLPVSGREIAALLSSPNNILGIEYCRAIRRLKSNIAPVTLKRAGAGYHEQDLCGDSAPSATAIRSFLKQHGSFGLLSNKIPKEALEILSYMVKANAFVEEADLDLLLHYALLSSGDTYEEFLDISPEIAARIKNRLNEYRGFVQFCDLLKTKEITRTRIQRALLHLLLGIRSASQRVPYARVLGFRREALPLLNEIKKRGSLPLITKPANASSLLSPEASAFLEENTRASNIYESILCHKSGKPFKHEYQKQLVIL
;
A
#
# COMPACT_ATOMS: atom_id res chain seq x y z
N MET A 1 -34.77 19.16 39.53
CA MET A 1 -34.55 19.37 38.09
C MET A 1 -35.86 19.06 37.37
N THR A 2 -36.37 20.03 36.66
CA THR A 2 -37.59 19.88 35.85
C THR A 2 -37.27 19.10 34.56
N VAL A 3 -38.29 18.45 33.98
CA VAL A 3 -38.15 17.71 32.69
C VAL A 3 -37.54 18.64 31.59
N THR A 4 -37.82 19.93 31.67
CA THR A 4 -37.26 20.95 30.75
C THR A 4 -35.75 21.12 30.92
N GLU A 5 -35.25 21.09 32.16
CA GLU A 5 -33.81 21.21 32.42
C GLU A 5 -33.03 19.96 31.96
N GLN A 6 -33.64 18.78 32.10
CA GLN A 6 -33.07 17.54 31.56
C GLN A 6 -33.01 17.53 30.01
N CYS A 7 -34.08 18.02 29.34
CA CYS A 7 -34.08 18.14 27.87
C CYS A 7 -33.04 19.17 27.37
N ILE A 8 -32.87 20.28 28.09
CA ILE A 8 -31.87 21.31 27.74
C ILE A 8 -30.43 20.77 27.91
N LEU A 9 -30.18 20.01 28.99
CA LEU A 9 -28.90 19.35 29.24
C LEU A 9 -28.61 18.24 28.20
N TYR A 10 -29.64 17.48 27.82
CA TYR A 10 -29.50 16.47 26.74
C TYR A 10 -29.22 17.11 25.40
N LEU A 11 -29.95 18.15 24.99
CA LEU A 11 -29.73 18.89 23.75
C LEU A 11 -28.39 19.66 23.75
N ALA A 12 -27.95 20.16 24.90
CA ALA A 12 -26.64 20.78 25.05
C ALA A 12 -25.51 19.75 24.94
N SER A 13 -25.68 18.55 25.53
CA SER A 13 -24.71 17.44 25.42
C SER A 13 -24.66 16.91 23.98
N GLU A 14 -25.78 16.76 23.29
CA GLU A 14 -25.81 16.41 21.86
C GLU A 14 -25.15 17.48 20.98
N LYS A 15 -25.48 18.77 21.20
CA LYS A 15 -24.83 19.87 20.45
C LYS A 15 -23.34 19.99 20.75
N MET A 16 -22.91 19.74 21.97
CA MET A 16 -21.51 19.71 22.36
C MET A 16 -20.80 18.49 21.76
N PHE A 17 -21.47 17.32 21.75
CA PHE A 17 -21.01 16.10 21.10
C PHE A 17 -20.95 16.30 19.56
N TYR A 18 -21.96 16.87 18.90
CA TYR A 18 -21.95 17.21 17.49
C TYR A 18 -20.89 18.26 17.15
N ARG A 19 -20.65 19.28 18.00
CA ARG A 19 -19.56 20.25 17.79
C ARG A 19 -18.17 19.64 17.98
N SER A 20 -17.98 18.67 18.87
CA SER A 20 -16.72 17.96 19.03
C SER A 20 -16.43 17.03 17.84
N ILE A 21 -17.46 16.39 17.29
CA ILE A 21 -17.36 15.50 16.12
C ILE A 21 -17.07 16.26 14.82
N GLN A 22 -17.56 17.50 14.66
CA GLN A 22 -17.21 18.35 13.49
C GLN A 22 -15.74 18.79 13.47
N LYS A 23 -14.98 18.54 14.54
CA LYS A 23 -13.58 18.99 14.70
C LYS A 23 -12.57 17.83 14.79
N MET A 24 -13.01 16.59 14.61
CA MET A 24 -12.13 15.43 14.72
C MET A 24 -11.12 15.41 13.56
N THR A 25 -9.85 15.40 13.89
CA THR A 25 -8.76 15.27 12.92
C THR A 25 -8.37 13.81 12.80
N VAL A 26 -8.61 13.21 11.64
CA VAL A 26 -8.26 11.82 11.35
C VAL A 26 -7.23 11.80 10.23
N THR A 27 -6.05 11.24 10.51
CA THR A 27 -5.00 11.13 9.49
C THR A 27 -4.90 9.71 8.97
N GLY A 28 -5.02 9.59 7.65
CA GLY A 28 -4.73 8.37 6.90
C GLY A 28 -3.23 8.22 6.65
N ILE A 29 -2.72 7.01 6.83
CA ILE A 29 -1.37 6.59 6.42
C ILE A 29 -1.52 5.43 5.45
N ILE A 30 -0.81 5.48 4.32
CA ILE A 30 -0.78 4.39 3.34
C ILE A 30 0.55 3.66 3.51
N ALA A 31 0.51 2.35 3.80
CA ALA A 31 1.70 1.61 4.18
C ALA A 31 1.68 0.14 3.76
N GLU A 32 2.87 -0.45 3.66
CA GLU A 32 3.06 -1.91 3.55
C GLU A 32 3.46 -2.53 4.88
N TYR A 33 4.25 -1.81 5.69
CA TYR A 33 4.86 -2.30 6.93
C TYR A 33 5.56 -3.66 6.75
N ASN A 34 6.48 -3.72 5.81
CA ASN A 34 7.08 -4.95 5.32
C ASN A 34 8.61 -5.07 5.60
N PRO A 35 9.04 -5.23 6.89
CA PRO A 35 8.29 -5.13 8.13
C PRO A 35 8.15 -3.69 8.65
N PHE A 36 7.44 -3.51 9.78
CA PHE A 36 7.39 -2.26 10.53
C PHE A 36 8.79 -1.90 11.09
N HIS A 37 9.17 -0.61 11.06
CA HIS A 37 10.49 -0.14 11.52
C HIS A 37 10.41 1.30 12.05
N ASN A 38 11.52 1.82 12.62
CA ASN A 38 11.57 3.14 13.26
C ASN A 38 11.17 4.31 12.35
N GLY A 39 11.37 4.21 11.04
CA GLY A 39 10.88 5.23 10.10
C GLY A 39 9.36 5.32 10.06
N HIS A 40 8.66 4.18 10.23
CA HIS A 40 7.20 4.15 10.35
C HIS A 40 6.73 4.67 11.71
N GLN A 41 7.44 4.33 12.80
CA GLN A 41 7.18 4.88 14.12
C GLN A 41 7.30 6.40 14.12
N TYR A 42 8.39 6.91 13.55
CA TYR A 42 8.61 8.35 13.43
C TYR A 42 7.45 9.05 12.69
N GLN A 43 6.92 8.46 11.63
CA GLN A 43 5.76 9.01 10.91
C GLN A 43 4.50 9.04 11.80
N ILE A 44 4.22 7.97 12.55
CA ILE A 44 3.07 7.90 13.46
C ILE A 44 3.21 8.97 14.57
N ASP A 45 4.38 9.08 15.16
CA ASP A 45 4.66 10.03 16.25
C ASP A 45 4.56 11.48 15.74
N TRP A 46 5.08 11.75 14.56
CA TRP A 46 4.99 13.05 13.90
C TRP A 46 3.54 13.45 13.63
N VAL A 47 2.72 12.52 13.11
CA VAL A 47 1.29 12.75 12.86
C VAL A 47 0.55 13.10 14.15
N LYS A 48 0.83 12.39 15.23
CA LYS A 48 0.23 12.69 16.54
C LYS A 48 0.66 14.04 17.09
N LYS A 49 1.94 14.37 16.97
CA LYS A 49 2.53 15.57 17.56
C LYS A 49 2.21 16.83 16.74
N GLU A 50 2.50 16.80 15.44
CA GLU A 50 2.46 17.99 14.58
C GLU A 50 1.06 18.23 13.97
N LEU A 51 0.37 17.17 13.51
CA LEU A 51 -1.00 17.29 13.01
C LEU A 51 -2.05 17.24 14.13
N LYS A 52 -1.63 16.88 15.35
CA LYS A 52 -2.53 16.71 16.50
C LYS A 52 -3.73 15.84 16.17
N SER A 53 -3.48 14.77 15.42
CA SER A 53 -4.53 13.87 14.96
C SER A 53 -5.13 13.10 16.13
N ASP A 54 -6.45 13.13 16.23
CA ASP A 54 -7.20 12.36 17.23
C ASP A 54 -7.10 10.85 16.95
N TYR A 55 -7.08 10.47 15.67
CA TYR A 55 -6.97 9.08 15.25
C TYR A 55 -6.07 8.94 14.01
N ILE A 56 -5.39 7.79 13.93
CA ILE A 56 -4.59 7.35 12.78
C ILE A 56 -5.24 6.13 12.16
N VAL A 57 -5.66 6.24 10.90
CA VAL A 57 -6.20 5.15 10.07
C VAL A 57 -5.15 4.71 9.07
N VAL A 58 -4.76 3.45 9.10
CA VAL A 58 -3.78 2.91 8.17
C VAL A 58 -4.48 2.10 7.07
N ALA A 59 -4.32 2.51 5.81
CA ALA A 59 -4.59 1.67 4.64
C ALA A 59 -3.34 0.81 4.37
N MET A 60 -3.40 -0.46 4.74
CA MET A 60 -2.24 -1.35 4.71
C MET A 60 -2.40 -2.44 3.65
N SER A 61 -1.35 -2.64 2.83
CA SER A 61 -1.29 -3.78 1.90
C SER A 61 -1.63 -5.10 2.60
N GLY A 62 -2.46 -5.92 1.96
CA GLY A 62 -2.75 -7.29 2.38
C GLY A 62 -1.48 -8.16 2.42
N ASP A 63 -1.58 -9.43 2.07
CA ASP A 63 -0.45 -10.37 2.13
C ASP A 63 0.55 -10.22 0.97
N TYR A 64 0.22 -9.38 -0.03
CA TYR A 64 1.09 -9.05 -1.16
C TYR A 64 1.24 -7.53 -1.28
N VAL A 65 2.42 -7.09 -1.74
CA VAL A 65 2.85 -5.69 -1.72
C VAL A 65 3.05 -5.12 -3.12
N GLN A 66 3.19 -3.80 -3.21
CA GLN A 66 3.16 -3.00 -4.45
C GLN A 66 4.18 -3.46 -5.51
N ARG A 67 5.31 -4.00 -5.11
CA ARG A 67 6.32 -4.49 -6.05
C ARG A 67 6.00 -5.85 -6.66
N GLY A 68 4.84 -6.45 -6.35
CA GLY A 68 4.43 -7.75 -6.86
C GLY A 68 5.16 -8.91 -6.16
N THR A 69 5.36 -8.78 -4.86
CA THR A 69 5.99 -9.81 -4.02
C THR A 69 5.13 -10.09 -2.79
N PRO A 70 5.31 -11.24 -2.12
CA PRO A 70 4.68 -11.46 -0.83
C PRO A 70 5.24 -10.51 0.23
N ALA A 71 4.42 -10.11 1.18
CA ALA A 71 4.90 -9.46 2.40
C ALA A 71 5.64 -10.49 3.25
N ILE A 72 6.71 -10.08 3.95
CA ILE A 72 7.50 -11.00 4.77
C ILE A 72 6.70 -11.61 5.93
N LEU A 73 5.72 -10.88 6.47
CA LEU A 73 4.85 -11.33 7.55
C LEU A 73 3.37 -11.24 7.15
N PRO A 74 2.51 -12.11 7.71
CA PRO A 74 1.07 -12.07 7.48
C PRO A 74 0.48 -10.69 7.81
N LYS A 75 -0.55 -10.28 7.08
CA LYS A 75 -1.22 -8.97 7.27
C LYS A 75 -1.73 -8.75 8.69
N HIS A 76 -2.32 -9.76 9.35
CA HIS A 76 -2.80 -9.62 10.73
C HIS A 76 -1.64 -9.40 11.72
N THR A 77 -0.49 -10.01 11.49
CA THR A 77 0.73 -9.78 12.29
C THR A 77 1.24 -8.36 12.10
N ARG A 78 1.28 -7.86 10.85
CA ARG A 78 1.69 -6.47 10.55
C ARG A 78 0.69 -5.44 11.09
N ALA A 79 -0.61 -5.74 11.04
CA ALA A 79 -1.64 -4.92 11.67
C ALA A 79 -1.44 -4.83 13.19
N LYS A 80 -1.12 -5.95 13.86
CA LYS A 80 -0.81 -5.96 15.29
C LYS A 80 0.40 -5.08 15.61
N MET A 81 1.47 -5.17 14.82
CA MET A 81 2.65 -4.29 14.97
C MET A 81 2.27 -2.82 14.87
N ALA A 82 1.50 -2.44 13.83
CA ALA A 82 1.06 -1.07 13.62
C ALA A 82 0.22 -0.52 14.78
N LEU A 83 -0.72 -1.33 15.30
CA LEU A 83 -1.58 -0.95 16.44
C LEU A 83 -0.77 -0.80 17.73
N LEU A 84 0.17 -1.71 18.04
CA LEU A 84 1.08 -1.60 19.18
C LEU A 84 1.95 -0.36 19.09
N CYS A 85 2.35 0.03 17.87
CA CYS A 85 3.16 1.20 17.60
C CYS A 85 2.34 2.49 17.38
N GLY A 86 1.04 2.48 17.70
CA GLY A 86 0.25 3.71 17.84
C GLY A 86 -0.72 4.05 16.72
N ALA A 87 -0.92 3.18 15.73
CA ALA A 87 -2.07 3.28 14.83
C ALA A 87 -3.36 2.93 15.60
N ASP A 88 -4.49 3.53 15.21
CA ASP A 88 -5.77 3.31 15.89
C ASP A 88 -6.66 2.33 15.14
N LEU A 89 -6.62 2.34 13.80
CA LEU A 89 -7.38 1.46 12.93
C LEU A 89 -6.51 1.04 11.74
N VAL A 90 -6.53 -0.24 11.40
CA VAL A 90 -5.87 -0.79 10.20
C VAL A 90 -6.90 -1.40 9.28
N LEU A 91 -6.99 -0.86 8.07
CA LEU A 91 -7.82 -1.32 6.96
C LEU A 91 -6.96 -2.07 5.94
N GLU A 92 -7.48 -3.15 5.37
CA GLU A 92 -6.81 -3.89 4.32
C GLU A 92 -6.96 -3.19 2.97
N LEU A 93 -5.83 -2.91 2.31
CA LEU A 93 -5.83 -2.58 0.89
C LEU A 93 -5.86 -3.89 0.10
N PRO A 94 -6.94 -4.15 -0.67
CA PRO A 94 -7.12 -5.41 -1.42
C PRO A 94 -5.97 -5.68 -2.40
N VAL A 95 -5.72 -6.97 -2.68
CA VAL A 95 -4.57 -7.41 -3.47
C VAL A 95 -4.52 -6.83 -4.87
N GLN A 96 -5.66 -6.60 -5.50
CA GLN A 96 -5.76 -5.98 -6.83
C GLN A 96 -5.18 -4.55 -6.85
N PHE A 97 -5.17 -3.86 -5.70
CA PHE A 97 -4.56 -2.54 -5.53
C PHE A 97 -3.20 -2.62 -4.85
N SER A 98 -3.06 -3.46 -3.82
CA SER A 98 -1.80 -3.55 -3.08
C SER A 98 -0.64 -4.11 -3.92
N SER A 99 -0.92 -4.85 -4.99
CA SER A 99 0.07 -5.34 -5.96
C SER A 99 0.01 -4.63 -7.32
N ALA A 100 -0.62 -3.45 -7.41
CA ALA A 100 -0.76 -2.70 -8.65
C ALA A 100 0.45 -1.77 -8.93
N SER A 101 0.38 -1.06 -10.06
CA SER A 101 1.29 0.07 -10.35
C SER A 101 1.17 1.15 -9.27
N ALA A 102 2.12 2.10 -9.22
CA ALA A 102 2.04 3.21 -8.27
C ALA A 102 0.71 3.98 -8.38
N GLU A 103 0.19 4.17 -9.60
CA GLU A 103 -1.11 4.80 -9.84
C GLU A 103 -2.27 3.96 -9.28
N GLY A 104 -2.33 2.66 -9.59
CA GLY A 104 -3.38 1.76 -9.10
C GLY A 104 -3.34 1.61 -7.57
N PHE A 105 -2.16 1.43 -7.01
CA PHE A 105 -1.92 1.37 -5.56
C PHE A 105 -2.44 2.63 -4.86
N SER A 106 -2.06 3.80 -5.38
CA SER A 106 -2.46 5.09 -4.81
C SER A 106 -3.96 5.34 -4.95
N THR A 107 -4.54 5.02 -6.11
CA THR A 107 -5.97 5.16 -6.35
C THR A 107 -6.78 4.28 -5.39
N GLY A 108 -6.38 3.02 -5.21
CA GLY A 108 -7.02 2.11 -4.27
C GLY A 108 -6.92 2.60 -2.82
N ALA A 109 -5.72 2.97 -2.38
CA ALA A 109 -5.49 3.39 -1.01
C ALA A 109 -6.22 4.70 -0.66
N VAL A 110 -6.18 5.70 -1.56
CA VAL A 110 -6.90 6.97 -1.38
C VAL A 110 -8.41 6.74 -1.42
N SER A 111 -8.93 5.90 -2.35
CA SER A 111 -10.36 5.59 -2.41
C SER A 111 -10.87 4.86 -1.17
N LEU A 112 -10.03 3.99 -0.57
CA LEU A 112 -10.34 3.31 0.69
C LEU A 112 -10.45 4.31 1.84
N LEU A 113 -9.47 5.21 1.98
CA LEU A 113 -9.45 6.22 3.04
C LEU A 113 -10.57 7.24 2.87
N ASP A 114 -10.80 7.74 1.65
CA ASP A 114 -11.88 8.66 1.31
C ASP A 114 -13.26 8.04 1.59
N GLY A 115 -13.43 6.78 1.19
CA GLY A 115 -14.64 6.02 1.41
C GLY A 115 -15.01 5.77 2.88
N THR A 116 -14.08 5.97 3.82
CA THR A 116 -14.39 5.96 5.26
C THR A 116 -15.25 7.15 5.69
N GLY A 117 -15.23 8.26 4.94
CA GLY A 117 -15.99 9.50 5.22
C GLY A 117 -15.51 10.29 6.45
N VAL A 118 -14.39 9.88 7.07
CA VAL A 118 -13.87 10.51 8.30
C VAL A 118 -12.43 11.00 8.18
N VAL A 119 -11.66 10.50 7.23
CA VAL A 119 -10.25 10.89 7.04
C VAL A 119 -10.17 12.31 6.51
N THR A 120 -9.42 13.17 7.20
CA THR A 120 -9.23 14.58 6.88
C THR A 120 -7.89 14.86 6.21
N HIS A 121 -6.87 14.09 6.53
CA HIS A 121 -5.52 14.22 5.99
C HIS A 121 -4.96 12.89 5.55
N ILE A 122 -4.10 12.88 4.54
CA ILE A 122 -3.22 11.74 4.23
C ILE A 122 -1.78 12.21 4.42
N CYS A 123 -1.07 11.54 5.36
CA CYS A 123 0.35 11.80 5.62
C CYS A 123 1.22 10.74 4.94
N PHE A 124 2.22 11.18 4.17
CA PHE A 124 3.21 10.31 3.54
C PHE A 124 4.63 10.86 3.68
N GLY A 125 5.60 9.96 3.77
CA GLY A 125 7.01 10.34 3.80
C GLY A 125 7.53 10.64 2.40
N SER A 126 8.31 11.73 2.26
CA SER A 126 8.98 12.08 1.01
C SER A 126 10.38 12.61 1.25
N GLU A 127 11.21 12.58 0.23
CA GLU A 127 12.53 13.17 0.26
C GLU A 127 12.46 14.70 0.09
N SER A 128 11.45 15.21 -0.60
CA SER A 128 11.29 16.64 -0.85
C SER A 128 10.73 17.41 0.34
N GLY A 129 9.74 16.86 1.05
CA GLY A 129 9.06 17.53 2.16
C GLY A 129 8.17 18.72 1.74
N ASP A 130 7.88 18.88 0.46
CA ASP A 130 7.14 20.03 -0.09
C ASP A 130 5.84 19.56 -0.79
N THR A 131 4.73 19.68 -0.10
CA THR A 131 3.39 19.30 -0.59
C THR A 131 2.97 20.09 -1.85
N GLY A 132 3.37 21.36 -1.97
CA GLY A 132 3.02 22.19 -3.12
C GLY A 132 3.58 21.63 -4.43
N ARG A 133 4.81 21.14 -4.42
CA ARG A 133 5.43 20.49 -5.59
C ARG A 133 4.73 19.20 -5.99
N PHE A 134 4.25 18.41 -5.03
CA PHE A 134 3.47 17.19 -5.31
C PHE A 134 2.12 17.53 -5.96
N LEU A 135 1.42 18.55 -5.45
CA LEU A 135 0.15 19.00 -6.01
C LEU A 135 0.33 19.54 -7.43
N LEU A 136 1.35 20.38 -7.68
CA LEU A 136 1.64 20.89 -9.01
C LEU A 136 1.91 19.78 -10.03
N ALA A 137 2.76 18.81 -9.66
CA ALA A 137 3.05 17.66 -10.51
C ALA A 137 1.80 16.78 -10.74
N ALA A 138 0.95 16.62 -9.72
CA ALA A 138 -0.30 15.87 -9.80
C ALA A 138 -1.31 16.53 -10.73
N ASP A 139 -1.48 17.85 -10.64
CA ASP A 139 -2.40 18.62 -11.48
C ASP A 139 -1.94 18.52 -12.95
N LEU A 140 -0.65 18.74 -13.24
CA LEU A 140 -0.09 18.62 -14.58
C LEU A 140 -0.30 17.23 -15.19
N LEU A 141 -0.06 16.17 -14.39
CA LEU A 141 -0.24 14.78 -14.84
C LEU A 141 -1.72 14.36 -14.96
N ASN A 142 -2.64 15.06 -14.33
CA ASN A 142 -4.07 14.81 -14.50
C ASN A 142 -4.66 15.54 -15.71
N GLU A 143 -4.19 16.75 -15.99
CA GLU A 143 -4.63 17.59 -17.12
C GLU A 143 -4.03 17.14 -18.44
N GLU A 144 -2.79 16.63 -18.40
CA GLU A 144 -2.00 16.22 -19.57
C GLU A 144 -2.10 17.23 -20.73
N PRO A 145 -1.59 18.47 -20.59
CA PRO A 145 -1.67 19.49 -21.64
C PRO A 145 -1.13 18.97 -22.98
N ALA A 146 -1.67 19.45 -24.09
CA ALA A 146 -1.28 18.99 -25.43
C ALA A 146 0.24 19.06 -25.70
N PRO A 147 0.99 20.10 -25.28
CA PRO A 147 2.44 20.11 -25.44
C PRO A 147 3.14 19.00 -24.62
N TYR A 148 2.70 18.76 -23.39
CA TYR A 148 3.24 17.66 -22.57
C TYR A 148 3.00 16.31 -23.24
N ARG A 149 1.79 16.03 -23.75
CA ARG A 149 1.49 14.78 -24.49
C ARG A 149 2.37 14.59 -25.71
N THR A 150 2.72 15.69 -26.40
CA THR A 150 3.62 15.65 -27.55
C THR A 150 5.02 15.25 -27.14
N LEU A 151 5.56 15.84 -26.06
CA LEU A 151 6.87 15.50 -25.50
C LEU A 151 6.91 14.03 -25.02
N LEU A 152 5.85 13.57 -24.32
CA LEU A 152 5.76 12.18 -23.87
C LEU A 152 5.80 11.20 -25.05
N LYS A 153 5.01 11.45 -26.11
CA LYS A 153 5.02 10.62 -27.32
C LYS A 153 6.38 10.61 -28.00
N LYS A 154 7.08 11.75 -28.05
CA LYS A 154 8.46 11.85 -28.59
C LYS A 154 9.38 10.88 -27.84
N HIS A 155 9.42 10.96 -26.51
CA HIS A 155 10.32 10.13 -25.69
C HIS A 155 9.96 8.63 -25.72
N LEU A 156 8.68 8.28 -25.85
CA LEU A 156 8.27 6.89 -26.06
C LEU A 156 8.74 6.33 -27.39
N ARG A 157 8.70 7.14 -28.48
CA ARG A 157 9.23 6.75 -29.80
C ARG A 157 10.75 6.59 -29.82
N GLU A 158 11.46 7.27 -28.91
CA GLU A 158 12.89 7.11 -28.70
C GLU A 158 13.26 5.80 -27.96
N GLY A 159 12.27 4.92 -27.68
CA GLY A 159 12.49 3.63 -26.99
C GLY A 159 12.73 3.75 -25.49
N ARG A 160 12.29 4.85 -24.86
CA ARG A 160 12.36 4.98 -23.39
C ARG A 160 11.23 4.22 -22.74
N SER A 161 11.48 3.66 -21.55
CA SER A 161 10.41 3.14 -20.72
C SER A 161 9.42 4.24 -20.36
N TYR A 162 8.14 3.89 -20.15
CA TYR A 162 7.11 4.88 -19.80
C TYR A 162 7.48 5.77 -18.59
N PRO A 163 8.04 5.27 -17.47
CA PRO A 163 8.48 6.13 -16.37
C PRO A 163 9.56 7.13 -16.78
N ALA A 164 10.54 6.70 -17.58
CA ALA A 164 11.62 7.57 -18.07
C ALA A 164 11.11 8.62 -19.06
N ALA A 165 10.25 8.23 -20.01
CA ALA A 165 9.63 9.14 -20.97
C ALA A 165 8.75 10.18 -20.27
N ARG A 166 7.94 9.76 -19.26
CA ARG A 166 7.12 10.64 -18.44
C ARG A 166 7.95 11.66 -17.67
N SER A 167 9.02 11.21 -17.03
CA SER A 167 9.93 12.09 -16.29
C SER A 167 10.56 13.14 -17.20
N GLN A 168 11.11 12.74 -18.34
CA GLN A 168 11.75 13.65 -19.27
C GLN A 168 10.76 14.66 -19.87
N ALA A 169 9.58 14.20 -20.25
CA ALA A 169 8.53 15.08 -20.80
C ALA A 169 8.08 16.14 -19.78
N LEU A 170 7.97 15.77 -18.49
CA LEU A 170 7.63 16.71 -17.42
C LEU A 170 8.73 17.76 -17.21
N CYS A 171 10.00 17.36 -17.25
CA CYS A 171 11.13 18.26 -17.10
C CYS A 171 11.16 19.27 -18.26
N GLU A 172 11.10 18.80 -19.52
CA GLU A 172 11.09 19.64 -20.71
C GLU A 172 9.85 20.59 -20.72
N TYR A 173 8.70 20.10 -20.30
CA TYR A 173 7.50 20.92 -20.20
C TYR A 173 7.63 22.02 -19.14
N ALA A 174 8.16 21.68 -17.95
CA ALA A 174 8.33 22.64 -16.87
C ALA A 174 9.24 23.81 -17.28
N ASP A 175 10.35 23.51 -17.93
CA ASP A 175 11.31 24.51 -18.38
C ASP A 175 10.75 25.35 -19.56
N ALA A 176 10.09 24.70 -20.54
CA ALA A 176 9.54 25.38 -21.72
C ALA A 176 8.37 26.32 -21.41
N PHE A 177 7.57 26.00 -20.38
CA PHE A 177 6.40 26.78 -19.97
C PHE A 177 6.62 27.60 -18.68
N HIS A 178 7.88 27.70 -18.21
CA HIS A 178 8.28 28.50 -17.05
C HIS A 178 7.42 28.22 -15.81
N LEU A 179 7.23 26.93 -15.50
CA LEU A 179 6.47 26.58 -14.30
C LEU A 179 7.18 27.08 -13.02
N PRO A 180 6.46 27.24 -11.89
CA PRO A 180 7.08 27.60 -10.60
C PRO A 180 8.14 26.63 -10.10
N VAL A 181 8.28 25.47 -10.76
CA VAL A 181 9.25 24.39 -10.48
C VAL A 181 10.02 24.11 -11.76
N SER A 182 11.34 24.17 -11.71
CA SER A 182 12.22 23.88 -12.85
C SER A 182 12.21 22.38 -13.22
N GLY A 183 12.60 22.07 -14.47
CA GLY A 183 12.77 20.69 -14.92
C GLY A 183 13.74 19.89 -14.05
N ARG A 184 14.80 20.54 -13.52
CA ARG A 184 15.75 19.91 -12.59
C ARG A 184 15.08 19.50 -11.27
N GLU A 185 14.21 20.34 -10.72
CA GLU A 185 13.46 20.04 -9.47
C GLU A 185 12.43 18.93 -9.71
N ILE A 186 11.76 18.93 -10.88
CA ILE A 186 10.88 17.83 -11.31
C ILE A 186 11.67 16.53 -11.44
N ALA A 187 12.85 16.54 -12.05
CA ALA A 187 13.72 15.38 -12.16
C ALA A 187 14.09 14.83 -10.79
N ALA A 188 14.47 15.69 -9.85
CA ALA A 188 14.78 15.32 -8.48
C ALA A 188 13.54 14.72 -7.76
N LEU A 189 12.35 15.29 -7.97
CA LEU A 189 11.11 14.77 -7.42
C LEU A 189 10.80 13.35 -7.93
N LEU A 190 11.00 13.10 -9.22
CA LEU A 190 10.71 11.83 -9.87
C LEU A 190 11.81 10.77 -9.75
N SER A 191 12.97 11.12 -9.18
CA SER A 191 14.09 10.17 -8.99
C SER A 191 13.87 9.21 -7.82
N SER A 192 12.96 9.53 -6.89
CA SER A 192 12.72 8.76 -5.66
C SER A 192 11.37 8.06 -5.68
N PRO A 193 11.33 6.77 -5.32
CA PRO A 193 10.08 6.00 -5.28
C PRO A 193 9.02 6.56 -4.32
N ASN A 194 9.43 7.13 -3.17
CA ASN A 194 8.46 7.70 -2.23
C ASN A 194 7.85 9.00 -2.77
N ASN A 195 8.64 9.81 -3.45
CA ASN A 195 8.13 10.99 -4.12
C ASN A 195 7.16 10.62 -5.25
N ILE A 196 7.46 9.59 -6.04
CA ILE A 196 6.56 9.07 -7.09
C ILE A 196 5.21 8.68 -6.47
N LEU A 197 5.22 7.93 -5.37
CA LEU A 197 4.00 7.57 -4.65
C LEU A 197 3.27 8.80 -4.11
N GLY A 198 4.00 9.79 -3.57
CA GLY A 198 3.43 11.07 -3.11
C GLY A 198 2.68 11.82 -4.22
N ILE A 199 3.26 11.88 -5.43
CA ILE A 199 2.59 12.45 -6.61
C ILE A 199 1.31 11.66 -6.92
N GLU A 200 1.37 10.33 -6.95
CA GLU A 200 0.22 9.51 -7.28
C GLU A 200 -0.89 9.60 -6.20
N TYR A 201 -0.55 9.78 -4.91
CA TYR A 201 -1.56 10.08 -3.87
C TYR A 201 -2.25 11.41 -4.14
N CYS A 202 -1.51 12.47 -4.46
CA CYS A 202 -2.08 13.76 -4.81
C CYS A 202 -2.95 13.67 -6.08
N ARG A 203 -2.51 12.90 -7.11
CA ARG A 203 -3.30 12.65 -8.32
C ARG A 203 -4.63 11.94 -8.00
N ALA A 204 -4.58 10.91 -7.16
CA ALA A 204 -5.77 10.18 -6.76
C ALA A 204 -6.75 11.06 -5.97
N ILE A 205 -6.26 11.89 -5.03
CA ILE A 205 -7.07 12.87 -4.30
C ILE A 205 -7.80 13.80 -5.27
N ARG A 206 -7.10 14.35 -6.27
CA ARG A 206 -7.68 15.24 -7.28
C ARG A 206 -8.72 14.55 -8.15
N ARG A 207 -8.40 13.34 -8.67
CA ARG A 207 -9.30 12.54 -9.53
C ARG A 207 -10.60 12.13 -8.82
N LEU A 208 -10.48 11.78 -7.54
CA LEU A 208 -11.62 11.39 -6.72
C LEU A 208 -12.42 12.60 -6.24
N LYS A 209 -11.92 13.82 -6.46
CA LYS A 209 -12.47 15.07 -5.91
C LYS A 209 -12.64 14.98 -4.39
N SER A 210 -11.67 14.34 -3.73
CA SER A 210 -11.67 14.13 -2.30
C SER A 210 -11.34 15.42 -1.55
N ASN A 211 -11.95 15.60 -0.38
CA ASN A 211 -11.65 16.72 0.52
C ASN A 211 -10.44 16.45 1.42
N ILE A 212 -9.79 15.31 1.28
CA ILE A 212 -8.61 14.92 2.05
C ILE A 212 -7.43 15.84 1.70
N ALA A 213 -6.82 16.45 2.71
CA ALA A 213 -5.62 17.26 2.55
C ALA A 213 -4.36 16.38 2.53
N PRO A 214 -3.53 16.39 1.48
CA PRO A 214 -2.25 15.72 1.49
C PRO A 214 -1.25 16.48 2.35
N VAL A 215 -0.48 15.76 3.17
CA VAL A 215 0.59 16.30 4.00
C VAL A 215 1.82 15.41 3.83
N THR A 216 2.97 16.01 3.60
CA THR A 216 4.21 15.25 3.47
C THR A 216 5.16 15.52 4.62
N LEU A 217 5.73 14.43 5.15
CA LEU A 217 6.79 14.45 6.13
C LEU A 217 8.14 14.26 5.42
N LYS A 218 9.06 15.20 5.61
CA LYS A 218 10.43 15.03 5.09
C LYS A 218 11.11 13.87 5.81
N ARG A 219 11.57 12.89 5.06
CA ARG A 219 12.27 11.72 5.61
C ARG A 219 13.62 12.17 6.20
N ALA A 220 13.83 11.83 7.46
CA ALA A 220 15.13 11.97 8.11
C ALA A 220 15.87 10.62 7.98
N GLY A 221 17.07 10.61 7.42
CA GLY A 221 17.92 9.41 7.34
C GLY A 221 18.32 9.01 5.93
N ALA A 222 18.85 7.78 5.82
CA ALA A 222 19.41 7.20 4.61
C ALA A 222 18.48 7.28 3.38
N GLY A 223 19.06 7.62 2.24
CA GLY A 223 18.38 7.55 0.95
C GLY A 223 17.85 6.14 0.67
N TYR A 224 16.85 6.04 -0.22
CA TYR A 224 16.19 4.77 -0.58
C TYR A 224 17.14 3.64 -1.01
N HIS A 225 18.34 3.97 -1.45
CA HIS A 225 19.38 3.03 -1.94
C HIS A 225 20.36 2.57 -0.86
N GLU A 226 20.33 3.11 0.36
CA GLU A 226 21.23 2.64 1.41
C GLU A 226 20.76 1.28 1.93
N GLN A 227 21.52 0.25 1.57
CA GLN A 227 21.35 -1.13 2.05
C GLN A 227 22.05 -1.36 3.40
N ASP A 228 22.77 -0.35 3.91
CA ASP A 228 23.61 -0.49 5.06
C ASP A 228 22.81 -0.27 6.37
N LEU A 229 22.89 -1.24 7.26
CA LEU A 229 22.29 -1.18 8.60
C LEU A 229 23.21 -0.50 9.64
N CYS A 230 24.46 -0.21 9.26
CA CYS A 230 25.51 0.25 10.19
C CYS A 230 25.43 1.74 10.53
N GLY A 231 24.62 2.56 9.82
CA GLY A 231 24.45 3.99 10.09
C GLY A 231 23.41 4.28 11.18
N ASP A 232 23.43 5.49 11.76
CA ASP A 232 22.42 5.99 12.72
C ASP A 232 21.07 6.33 12.08
N SER A 233 20.98 6.26 10.75
CA SER A 233 19.75 6.52 9.99
C SER A 233 18.72 5.40 10.15
N ALA A 234 17.44 5.76 10.02
CA ALA A 234 16.36 4.76 9.99
C ALA A 234 16.53 3.83 8.77
N PRO A 235 16.61 2.50 8.96
CA PRO A 235 16.84 1.56 7.87
C PRO A 235 15.65 1.53 6.92
N SER A 236 15.89 1.13 5.67
CA SER A 236 14.81 0.79 4.77
C SER A 236 14.26 -0.62 5.07
N ALA A 237 12.96 -0.85 4.82
CA ALA A 237 12.39 -2.19 4.95
C ALA A 237 13.12 -3.22 4.08
N THR A 238 13.68 -2.80 2.93
CA THR A 238 14.49 -3.65 2.06
C THR A 238 15.80 -4.07 2.73
N ALA A 239 16.49 -3.16 3.41
CA ALA A 239 17.70 -3.48 4.17
C ALA A 239 17.42 -4.50 5.28
N ILE A 240 16.30 -4.32 6.01
CA ILE A 240 15.89 -5.28 7.05
C ILE A 240 15.62 -6.67 6.45
N ARG A 241 14.88 -6.76 5.34
CA ARG A 241 14.61 -8.06 4.68
C ARG A 241 15.89 -8.72 4.18
N SER A 242 16.80 -7.96 3.57
CA SER A 242 18.10 -8.48 3.12
C SER A 242 18.93 -9.02 4.29
N PHE A 243 18.93 -8.30 5.41
CA PHE A 243 19.62 -8.73 6.63
C PHE A 243 19.03 -10.03 7.21
N LEU A 244 17.71 -10.15 7.26
CA LEU A 244 17.05 -11.37 7.73
C LEU A 244 17.37 -12.59 6.84
N LYS A 245 17.46 -12.40 5.52
CA LYS A 245 17.90 -13.44 4.57
C LYS A 245 19.31 -13.94 4.82
N GLN A 246 20.19 -13.09 5.34
CA GLN A 246 21.58 -13.42 5.67
C GLN A 246 21.74 -14.03 7.08
N HIS A 247 20.64 -14.41 7.75
CA HIS A 247 20.63 -14.94 9.12
C HIS A 247 21.28 -14.00 10.16
N GLY A 248 21.11 -12.69 9.97
CA GLY A 248 21.65 -11.67 10.86
C GLY A 248 21.11 -11.77 12.30
N SER A 249 21.91 -11.34 13.26
CA SER A 249 21.52 -11.30 14.69
C SER A 249 20.45 -10.24 14.95
N PHE A 250 19.33 -10.62 15.57
CA PHE A 250 18.25 -9.68 15.96
C PHE A 250 18.74 -8.53 16.86
N GLY A 251 19.87 -8.72 17.58
CA GLY A 251 20.48 -7.65 18.37
C GLY A 251 20.84 -6.41 17.55
N LEU A 252 21.24 -6.58 16.29
CA LEU A 252 21.55 -5.47 15.38
C LEU A 252 20.31 -4.71 14.90
N LEU A 253 19.13 -5.29 15.06
CA LEU A 253 17.84 -4.67 14.70
C LEU A 253 17.20 -3.90 15.88
N SER A 254 17.74 -4.01 17.10
CA SER A 254 17.17 -3.41 18.32
C SER A 254 17.02 -1.89 18.22
N ASN A 255 17.96 -1.21 17.56
CA ASN A 255 17.92 0.24 17.34
C ASN A 255 17.24 0.64 16.03
N LYS A 256 16.68 -0.31 15.27
CA LYS A 256 16.12 -0.10 13.94
C LYS A 256 14.62 -0.38 13.88
N ILE A 257 14.11 -1.17 14.82
CA ILE A 257 12.71 -1.60 14.90
C ILE A 257 12.21 -1.32 16.32
N PRO A 258 11.00 -0.76 16.51
CA PRO A 258 10.41 -0.60 17.84
C PRO A 258 10.35 -1.94 18.57
N LYS A 259 10.53 -1.90 19.89
CA LYS A 259 10.66 -3.11 20.74
C LYS A 259 9.51 -4.09 20.51
N GLU A 260 8.27 -3.63 20.55
CA GLU A 260 7.07 -4.46 20.39
C GLU A 260 7.00 -5.14 19.01
N ALA A 261 7.39 -4.40 17.95
CA ALA A 261 7.46 -4.92 16.60
C ALA A 261 8.62 -5.91 16.43
N LEU A 262 9.76 -5.67 17.06
CA LEU A 262 10.94 -6.55 17.02
C LEU A 262 10.68 -7.88 17.73
N GLU A 263 9.99 -7.88 18.87
CA GLU A 263 9.59 -9.09 19.59
C GLU A 263 8.71 -9.99 18.71
N ILE A 264 7.71 -9.40 18.04
CA ILE A 264 6.85 -10.12 17.11
C ILE A 264 7.65 -10.66 15.92
N LEU A 265 8.48 -9.82 15.28
CA LEU A 265 9.31 -10.23 14.14
C LEU A 265 10.23 -11.40 14.52
N SER A 266 10.92 -11.30 15.66
CA SER A 266 11.82 -12.33 16.19
C SER A 266 11.07 -13.66 16.42
N TYR A 267 9.88 -13.60 17.02
CA TYR A 267 9.04 -14.78 17.22
C TYR A 267 8.65 -15.43 15.89
N MET A 268 8.18 -14.64 14.92
CA MET A 268 7.74 -15.16 13.62
C MET A 268 8.88 -15.82 12.83
N VAL A 269 10.07 -15.20 12.84
CA VAL A 269 11.25 -15.76 12.15
C VAL A 269 11.70 -17.06 12.84
N LYS A 270 11.80 -17.10 14.18
CA LYS A 270 12.14 -18.31 14.94
C LYS A 270 11.14 -19.44 14.71
N ALA A 271 9.87 -19.11 14.53
CA ALA A 271 8.81 -20.07 14.22
C ALA A 271 8.76 -20.49 12.73
N ASN A 272 9.69 -20.03 11.89
CA ASN A 272 9.69 -20.17 10.44
C ASN A 272 8.33 -19.75 9.80
N ALA A 273 7.69 -18.73 10.37
CA ALA A 273 6.37 -18.24 9.98
C ALA A 273 6.48 -16.89 9.22
N PHE A 274 7.31 -16.87 8.18
CA PHE A 274 7.52 -15.75 7.27
C PHE A 274 7.58 -16.25 5.82
N VAL A 275 7.29 -15.36 4.87
CA VAL A 275 7.23 -15.69 3.44
C VAL A 275 8.23 -14.85 2.67
N GLU A 276 8.94 -15.50 1.74
CA GLU A 276 9.89 -14.90 0.82
C GLU A 276 9.48 -15.14 -0.64
N GLU A 277 10.12 -14.45 -1.54
CA GLU A 277 9.85 -14.57 -2.98
C GLU A 277 10.08 -15.99 -3.50
N ALA A 278 11.10 -16.70 -2.99
CA ALA A 278 11.41 -18.09 -3.36
C ALA A 278 10.31 -19.07 -2.94
N ASP A 279 9.53 -18.76 -1.93
CA ASP A 279 8.42 -19.63 -1.51
C ASP A 279 7.29 -19.68 -2.56
N LEU A 280 7.29 -18.77 -3.54
CA LEU A 280 6.36 -18.76 -4.67
C LEU A 280 6.80 -19.69 -5.83
N ASP A 281 8.02 -20.20 -5.83
CA ASP A 281 8.63 -20.83 -7.01
C ASP A 281 7.79 -21.97 -7.58
N LEU A 282 7.43 -22.94 -6.76
CA LEU A 282 6.65 -24.10 -7.22
C LEU A 282 5.21 -23.69 -7.60
N LEU A 283 4.60 -22.81 -6.82
CA LEU A 283 3.24 -22.34 -7.07
C LEU A 283 3.16 -21.56 -8.38
N LEU A 284 4.14 -20.70 -8.66
CA LEU A 284 4.21 -19.97 -9.92
C LEU A 284 4.44 -20.91 -11.11
N HIS A 285 5.34 -21.90 -10.97
CA HIS A 285 5.57 -22.85 -12.05
C HIS A 285 4.30 -23.65 -12.38
N TYR A 286 3.60 -24.11 -11.34
CA TYR A 286 2.29 -24.74 -11.52
C TYR A 286 1.28 -23.83 -12.22
N ALA A 287 1.19 -22.58 -11.81
CA ALA A 287 0.28 -21.61 -12.41
C ALA A 287 0.62 -21.33 -13.89
N LEU A 288 1.91 -21.20 -14.22
CA LEU A 288 2.39 -21.01 -15.59
C LEU A 288 2.02 -22.21 -16.50
N LEU A 289 2.21 -23.44 -16.01
CA LEU A 289 1.85 -24.65 -16.77
C LEU A 289 0.33 -24.80 -16.92
N SER A 290 -0.42 -24.50 -15.86
CA SER A 290 -1.89 -24.64 -15.85
C SER A 290 -2.60 -23.58 -16.69
N SER A 291 -2.01 -22.40 -16.89
CA SER A 291 -2.59 -21.32 -17.69
C SER A 291 -2.46 -21.54 -19.20
N GLY A 292 -1.56 -22.41 -19.65
CA GLY A 292 -1.36 -22.70 -21.06
C GLY A 292 -1.10 -21.42 -21.89
N ASP A 293 -1.91 -21.21 -22.94
CA ASP A 293 -1.77 -20.06 -23.83
C ASP A 293 -2.60 -18.83 -23.39
N THR A 294 -3.24 -18.82 -22.23
CA THR A 294 -4.15 -17.75 -21.78
C THR A 294 -3.48 -16.68 -20.93
N TYR A 295 -2.17 -16.50 -21.01
CA TYR A 295 -1.42 -15.55 -20.18
C TYR A 295 -1.94 -14.11 -20.27
N GLU A 296 -2.41 -13.67 -21.46
CA GLU A 296 -2.89 -12.30 -21.68
C GLU A 296 -4.20 -11.97 -20.94
N GLU A 297 -4.91 -12.98 -20.42
CA GLU A 297 -6.09 -12.78 -19.60
C GLU A 297 -5.77 -12.23 -18.19
N PHE A 298 -4.51 -12.32 -17.76
CA PHE A 298 -4.11 -11.87 -16.43
C PHE A 298 -3.63 -10.42 -16.45
N LEU A 299 -3.97 -9.72 -15.38
CA LEU A 299 -3.61 -8.31 -15.20
C LEU A 299 -2.09 -8.08 -15.36
N ASP A 300 -1.70 -6.97 -15.96
CA ASP A 300 -0.32 -6.56 -16.25
C ASP A 300 0.42 -7.42 -17.33
N ILE A 301 -0.18 -8.47 -17.86
CA ILE A 301 0.41 -9.28 -18.93
C ILE A 301 -0.02 -8.75 -20.30
N SER A 302 0.89 -8.02 -20.94
CA SER A 302 0.72 -7.62 -22.36
C SER A 302 1.06 -8.77 -23.31
N PRO A 303 0.66 -8.72 -24.60
CA PRO A 303 1.04 -9.71 -25.60
C PRO A 303 2.56 -9.95 -25.66
N GLU A 304 3.36 -8.88 -25.49
CA GLU A 304 4.82 -9.00 -25.45
C GLU A 304 5.30 -9.81 -24.23
N ILE A 305 4.73 -9.56 -23.03
CA ILE A 305 5.08 -10.31 -21.82
C ILE A 305 4.64 -11.77 -21.97
N ALA A 306 3.43 -12.02 -22.50
CA ALA A 306 2.92 -13.36 -22.77
C ALA A 306 3.83 -14.16 -23.70
N ALA A 307 4.23 -13.56 -24.83
CA ALA A 307 5.16 -14.18 -25.77
C ALA A 307 6.53 -14.49 -25.12
N ARG A 308 7.05 -13.58 -24.29
CA ARG A 308 8.29 -13.81 -23.55
C ARG A 308 8.18 -14.94 -22.55
N ILE A 309 7.08 -15.02 -21.80
CA ILE A 309 6.80 -16.13 -20.87
C ILE A 309 6.81 -17.45 -21.66
N LYS A 310 6.05 -17.56 -22.76
CA LYS A 310 5.97 -18.75 -23.58
C LYS A 310 7.33 -19.19 -24.13
N ASN A 311 8.11 -18.26 -24.66
CA ASN A 311 9.41 -18.54 -25.28
C ASN A 311 10.51 -18.92 -24.27
N ARG A 312 10.34 -18.52 -22.99
CA ARG A 312 11.35 -18.71 -21.94
C ARG A 312 10.92 -19.69 -20.84
N LEU A 313 9.73 -20.30 -20.95
CA LEU A 313 9.18 -21.17 -19.90
C LEU A 313 10.13 -22.33 -19.56
N ASN A 314 10.80 -22.93 -20.54
CA ASN A 314 11.76 -24.02 -20.35
C ASN A 314 13.04 -23.59 -19.58
N GLU A 315 13.27 -22.29 -19.38
CA GLU A 315 14.41 -21.76 -18.63
C GLU A 315 13.99 -21.38 -17.19
N TYR A 316 12.76 -21.68 -16.78
CA TYR A 316 12.27 -21.39 -15.43
C TYR A 316 13.08 -22.14 -14.37
N ARG A 317 13.56 -21.38 -13.34
CA ARG A 317 14.28 -21.93 -12.18
C ARG A 317 13.75 -21.37 -10.85
N GLY A 318 12.77 -20.47 -10.90
CA GLY A 318 12.17 -19.82 -9.74
C GLY A 318 11.73 -18.39 -10.05
N PHE A 319 10.91 -17.82 -9.16
CA PHE A 319 10.27 -16.51 -9.33
C PHE A 319 11.29 -15.40 -9.61
N VAL A 320 12.31 -15.29 -8.78
CA VAL A 320 13.32 -14.20 -8.88
C VAL A 320 14.11 -14.30 -10.19
N GLN A 321 14.62 -15.48 -10.50
CA GLN A 321 15.38 -15.72 -11.72
C GLN A 321 14.52 -15.48 -12.96
N PHE A 322 13.28 -15.93 -12.96
CA PHE A 322 12.39 -15.78 -14.10
C PHE A 322 12.00 -14.31 -14.35
N CYS A 323 11.80 -13.53 -13.27
CA CYS A 323 11.63 -12.08 -13.40
C CYS A 323 12.83 -11.42 -14.08
N ASP A 324 14.06 -11.80 -13.73
CA ASP A 324 15.28 -11.24 -14.32
C ASP A 324 15.48 -11.69 -15.77
N LEU A 325 15.02 -12.89 -16.13
CA LEU A 325 15.05 -13.41 -17.49
C LEU A 325 14.06 -12.69 -18.42
N LEU A 326 12.89 -12.33 -17.91
CA LEU A 326 11.81 -11.72 -18.69
C LEU A 326 11.96 -10.20 -18.86
N LYS A 327 12.69 -9.50 -17.99
CA LYS A 327 12.85 -8.03 -18.05
C LYS A 327 13.55 -7.57 -19.35
N THR A 328 13.25 -6.33 -19.77
CA THR A 328 13.94 -5.64 -20.88
C THR A 328 14.24 -4.20 -20.46
N LYS A 329 14.80 -3.39 -21.38
CA LYS A 329 14.94 -1.93 -21.15
C LYS A 329 13.58 -1.23 -20.97
N GLU A 330 12.56 -1.71 -21.65
CA GLU A 330 11.23 -1.11 -21.69
C GLU A 330 10.31 -1.72 -20.60
N ILE A 331 10.50 -3.01 -20.26
CA ILE A 331 9.71 -3.73 -19.28
C ILE A 331 10.53 -3.89 -17.99
N THR A 332 10.16 -3.11 -16.97
CA THR A 332 10.87 -3.13 -15.69
C THR A 332 10.64 -4.44 -14.93
N ARG A 333 11.61 -4.82 -14.10
CA ARG A 333 11.50 -6.01 -13.23
C ARG A 333 10.25 -6.00 -12.38
N THR A 334 9.88 -4.87 -11.77
CA THR A 334 8.69 -4.75 -10.94
C THR A 334 7.39 -4.95 -11.73
N ARG A 335 7.34 -4.58 -13.01
CA ARG A 335 6.19 -4.89 -13.86
C ARG A 335 6.07 -6.39 -14.10
N ILE A 336 7.19 -7.07 -14.37
CA ILE A 336 7.20 -8.54 -14.51
C ILE A 336 6.79 -9.22 -13.20
N GLN A 337 7.31 -8.77 -12.05
CA GLN A 337 6.93 -9.33 -10.75
C GLN A 337 5.41 -9.24 -10.53
N ARG A 338 4.79 -8.09 -10.80
CA ARG A 338 3.33 -7.95 -10.69
C ARG A 338 2.58 -8.85 -11.65
N ALA A 339 3.00 -8.89 -12.91
CA ALA A 339 2.39 -9.73 -13.95
C ALA A 339 2.39 -11.22 -13.54
N LEU A 340 3.55 -11.73 -13.10
CA LEU A 340 3.68 -13.12 -12.65
C LEU A 340 2.90 -13.38 -11.35
N LEU A 341 2.86 -12.42 -10.43
CA LEU A 341 2.03 -12.52 -9.23
C LEU A 341 0.54 -12.53 -9.56
N HIS A 342 0.08 -11.67 -10.48
CA HIS A 342 -1.32 -11.64 -10.90
C HIS A 342 -1.74 -12.95 -11.58
N LEU A 343 -0.87 -13.55 -12.38
CA LEU A 343 -1.08 -14.87 -12.95
C LEU A 343 -1.19 -15.93 -11.86
N LEU A 344 -0.24 -15.97 -10.91
CA LEU A 344 -0.28 -16.89 -9.78
C LEU A 344 -1.56 -16.79 -8.96
N LEU A 345 -2.01 -15.56 -8.69
CA LEU A 345 -3.20 -15.30 -7.88
C LEU A 345 -4.52 -15.35 -8.66
N GLY A 346 -4.45 -15.49 -9.99
CA GLY A 346 -5.63 -15.52 -10.86
C GLY A 346 -6.32 -14.17 -11.00
N ILE A 347 -5.59 -13.05 -10.87
CA ILE A 347 -6.14 -11.68 -10.99
C ILE A 347 -6.18 -11.31 -12.47
N ARG A 348 -7.39 -11.06 -13.00
CA ARG A 348 -7.63 -10.83 -14.44
C ARG A 348 -7.92 -9.38 -14.79
N SER A 349 -8.48 -8.61 -13.88
CA SER A 349 -8.89 -7.22 -14.15
C SER A 349 -8.48 -6.25 -13.05
N ALA A 350 -8.19 -5.02 -13.46
CA ALA A 350 -8.02 -3.91 -12.53
C ALA A 350 -9.39 -3.38 -12.11
N SER A 351 -9.51 -2.97 -10.85
CA SER A 351 -10.67 -2.21 -10.36
C SER A 351 -10.34 -0.72 -10.26
N GLN A 352 -11.36 0.12 -10.45
CA GLN A 352 -11.17 1.57 -10.34
C GLN A 352 -11.31 2.09 -8.90
N ARG A 353 -12.07 1.42 -8.06
CA ARG A 353 -12.33 1.79 -6.67
C ARG A 353 -12.42 0.55 -5.78
N VAL A 354 -12.03 0.71 -4.53
CA VAL A 354 -12.21 -0.33 -3.53
C VAL A 354 -13.71 -0.46 -3.21
N PRO A 355 -14.30 -1.66 -3.25
CA PRO A 355 -15.74 -1.81 -3.08
C PRO A 355 -16.19 -1.94 -1.60
N TYR A 356 -15.26 -2.05 -0.66
CA TYR A 356 -15.53 -2.19 0.78
C TYR A 356 -14.33 -1.75 1.62
N ALA A 357 -14.54 -1.47 2.90
CA ALA A 357 -13.50 -1.23 3.89
C ALA A 357 -13.39 -2.44 4.83
N ARG A 358 -12.33 -3.26 4.67
CA ARG A 358 -12.07 -4.41 5.53
C ARG A 358 -11.16 -4.04 6.69
N VAL A 359 -11.63 -4.26 7.92
CA VAL A 359 -10.87 -4.03 9.14
C VAL A 359 -9.96 -5.24 9.41
N LEU A 360 -8.65 -5.00 9.57
CA LEU A 360 -7.68 -6.01 10.05
C LEU A 360 -7.51 -5.95 11.56
N GLY A 361 -7.64 -4.77 12.14
CA GLY A 361 -7.59 -4.58 13.58
C GLY A 361 -7.79 -3.13 13.98
N PHE A 362 -8.05 -2.91 15.27
CA PHE A 362 -8.23 -1.59 15.87
C PHE A 362 -7.93 -1.62 17.37
N ARG A 363 -7.62 -0.45 17.93
CA ARG A 363 -7.52 -0.23 19.37
C ARG A 363 -8.91 0.05 19.94
N ARG A 364 -9.19 -0.38 21.17
CA ARG A 364 -10.52 -0.19 21.79
C ARG A 364 -10.92 1.28 21.89
N GLU A 365 -9.96 2.16 22.05
CA GLU A 365 -10.15 3.62 22.06
C GLU A 365 -10.66 4.16 20.72
N ALA A 366 -10.52 3.40 19.63
CA ALA A 366 -11.02 3.76 18.30
C ALA A 366 -12.47 3.32 18.02
N LEU A 367 -13.19 2.76 18.99
CA LEU A 367 -14.62 2.42 18.83
C LEU A 367 -15.48 3.63 18.40
N PRO A 368 -15.29 4.86 18.93
CA PRO A 368 -16.00 6.03 18.44
C PRO A 368 -15.74 6.31 16.97
N LEU A 369 -14.49 6.16 16.51
CA LEU A 369 -14.10 6.32 15.10
C LEU A 369 -14.82 5.30 14.20
N LEU A 370 -14.88 4.02 14.59
CA LEU A 370 -15.59 2.99 13.84
C LEU A 370 -17.09 3.30 13.70
N ASN A 371 -17.71 3.87 14.74
CA ASN A 371 -19.10 4.30 14.69
C ASN A 371 -19.31 5.47 13.71
N GLU A 372 -18.38 6.43 13.68
CA GLU A 372 -18.44 7.53 12.72
C GLU A 372 -18.22 7.04 11.27
N ILE A 373 -17.30 6.09 11.04
CA ILE A 373 -17.13 5.46 9.72
C ILE A 373 -18.43 4.77 9.27
N LYS A 374 -19.13 4.07 10.15
CA LYS A 374 -20.43 3.45 9.83
C LYS A 374 -21.50 4.46 9.44
N LYS A 375 -21.46 5.66 10.02
CA LYS A 375 -22.46 6.72 9.75
C LYS A 375 -22.13 7.54 8.48
N ARG A 376 -20.85 7.83 8.23
CA ARG A 376 -20.41 8.76 7.19
C ARG A 376 -19.79 8.07 5.99
N GLY A 377 -19.29 6.85 6.18
CA GLY A 377 -18.60 6.11 5.14
C GLY A 377 -19.53 5.74 3.98
N SER A 378 -19.01 5.81 2.78
CA SER A 378 -19.67 5.34 1.56
C SER A 378 -19.40 3.86 1.26
N LEU A 379 -18.45 3.25 1.97
CA LEU A 379 -18.05 1.85 1.79
C LEU A 379 -18.64 0.96 2.91
N PRO A 380 -19.16 -0.23 2.58
CA PRO A 380 -19.49 -1.24 3.58
C PRO A 380 -18.28 -1.55 4.47
N LEU A 381 -18.44 -1.47 5.79
CA LEU A 381 -17.37 -1.78 6.74
C LEU A 381 -17.43 -3.25 7.14
N ILE A 382 -16.40 -4.03 6.73
CA ILE A 382 -16.32 -5.47 6.99
C ILE A 382 -15.40 -5.72 8.18
N THR A 383 -15.98 -6.20 9.28
CA THR A 383 -15.24 -6.66 10.46
C THR A 383 -15.15 -8.19 10.51
N LYS A 384 -16.09 -8.90 9.89
CA LYS A 384 -16.14 -10.36 9.83
C LYS A 384 -16.39 -10.83 8.38
N PRO A 385 -15.36 -11.23 7.64
CA PRO A 385 -15.49 -11.58 6.22
C PRO A 385 -16.51 -12.70 5.95
N ALA A 386 -16.64 -13.68 6.85
CA ALA A 386 -17.59 -14.77 6.70
C ALA A 386 -19.07 -14.31 6.61
N ASN A 387 -19.38 -13.11 7.09
CA ASN A 387 -20.74 -12.55 7.06
C ASN A 387 -20.87 -11.41 6.03
N ALA A 388 -19.85 -11.18 5.19
CA ALA A 388 -19.80 -10.02 4.31
C ALA A 388 -20.81 -10.09 3.16
N SER A 389 -21.24 -11.28 2.73
CA SER A 389 -22.20 -11.48 1.64
C SER A 389 -23.54 -10.78 1.86
N SER A 390 -23.95 -10.58 3.12
CA SER A 390 -25.18 -9.83 3.45
C SER A 390 -25.03 -8.30 3.32
N LEU A 391 -23.81 -7.80 3.20
CA LEU A 391 -23.48 -6.37 3.14
C LEU A 391 -23.00 -5.92 1.77
N LEU A 392 -22.58 -6.86 0.92
CA LEU A 392 -21.92 -6.60 -0.34
C LEU A 392 -22.80 -6.92 -1.55
N SER A 393 -22.62 -6.18 -2.64
CA SER A 393 -23.14 -6.58 -3.95
C SER A 393 -22.46 -7.89 -4.42
N PRO A 394 -23.04 -8.60 -5.41
CA PRO A 394 -22.41 -9.78 -6.00
C PRO A 394 -20.98 -9.52 -6.50
N GLU A 395 -20.75 -8.38 -7.16
CA GLU A 395 -19.43 -7.98 -7.68
C GLU A 395 -18.44 -7.71 -6.55
N ALA A 396 -18.87 -7.01 -5.49
CA ALA A 396 -18.04 -6.76 -4.32
C ALA A 396 -17.74 -8.04 -3.53
N SER A 397 -18.68 -8.99 -3.51
CA SER A 397 -18.48 -10.33 -2.92
C SER A 397 -17.45 -11.13 -3.70
N ALA A 398 -17.54 -11.17 -5.04
CA ALA A 398 -16.55 -11.82 -5.90
C ALA A 398 -15.16 -11.21 -5.70
N PHE A 399 -15.09 -9.88 -5.58
CA PHE A 399 -13.84 -9.17 -5.30
C PHE A 399 -13.24 -9.56 -3.93
N LEU A 400 -14.08 -9.73 -2.90
CA LEU A 400 -13.64 -10.22 -1.58
C LEU A 400 -13.17 -11.69 -1.65
N GLU A 401 -13.80 -12.52 -2.45
CA GLU A 401 -13.42 -13.92 -2.64
C GLU A 401 -12.05 -14.03 -3.32
N GLU A 402 -11.76 -13.22 -4.35
CA GLU A 402 -10.42 -13.15 -4.96
C GLU A 402 -9.36 -12.77 -3.92
N ASN A 403 -9.65 -11.77 -3.08
CA ASN A 403 -8.76 -11.33 -2.02
C ASN A 403 -8.55 -12.41 -0.94
N THR A 404 -9.62 -13.13 -0.59
CA THR A 404 -9.59 -14.27 0.33
C THR A 404 -8.76 -15.41 -0.25
N ARG A 405 -8.92 -15.74 -1.53
CA ARG A 405 -8.12 -16.76 -2.21
C ARG A 405 -6.63 -16.41 -2.18
N ALA A 406 -6.27 -15.15 -2.49
CA ALA A 406 -4.89 -14.70 -2.41
C ALA A 406 -4.30 -14.88 -1.00
N SER A 407 -5.06 -14.52 0.04
CA SER A 407 -4.64 -14.72 1.44
C SER A 407 -4.52 -16.20 1.82
N ASN A 408 -5.39 -17.06 1.31
CA ASN A 408 -5.32 -18.50 1.55
C ASN A 408 -4.10 -19.14 0.85
N ILE A 409 -3.70 -18.65 -0.32
CA ILE A 409 -2.45 -19.07 -0.98
C ILE A 409 -1.25 -18.68 -0.10
N TYR A 410 -1.22 -17.45 0.43
CA TYR A 410 -0.18 -17.02 1.36
C TYR A 410 -0.15 -17.89 2.63
N GLU A 411 -1.31 -18.21 3.22
CA GLU A 411 -1.42 -19.06 4.40
C GLU A 411 -0.94 -20.49 4.12
N SER A 412 -1.18 -21.03 2.91
CA SER A 412 -0.71 -22.37 2.55
C SER A 412 0.83 -22.47 2.57
N ILE A 413 1.52 -21.40 2.15
CA ILE A 413 2.97 -21.28 2.25
C ILE A 413 3.42 -21.30 3.72
N LEU A 414 2.77 -20.50 4.56
CA LEU A 414 3.08 -20.45 6.00
C LEU A 414 2.88 -21.81 6.69
N CYS A 415 1.80 -22.51 6.35
CA CYS A 415 1.54 -23.85 6.86
C CYS A 415 2.65 -24.82 6.50
N HIS A 416 3.05 -24.83 5.24
CA HIS A 416 4.13 -25.67 4.77
C HIS A 416 5.46 -25.37 5.49
N LYS A 417 5.81 -24.10 5.66
CA LYS A 417 7.05 -23.67 6.31
C LYS A 417 7.07 -23.90 7.81
N SER A 418 5.98 -23.57 8.49
CA SER A 418 5.91 -23.61 9.96
C SER A 418 5.43 -24.95 10.54
N GLY A 419 4.93 -25.87 9.70
CA GLY A 419 4.29 -27.12 10.12
C GLY A 419 2.97 -26.95 10.88
N LYS A 420 2.39 -25.75 10.88
CA LYS A 420 1.10 -25.47 11.54
C LYS A 420 -0.06 -25.82 10.61
N PRO A 421 -1.22 -26.23 11.17
CA PRO A 421 -2.42 -26.48 10.37
C PRO A 421 -2.87 -25.24 9.59
N PHE A 422 -3.42 -25.47 8.39
CA PHE A 422 -4.01 -24.41 7.57
C PHE A 422 -5.19 -23.75 8.28
N LYS A 423 -5.23 -22.42 8.23
CA LYS A 423 -6.31 -21.64 8.79
C LYS A 423 -6.89 -20.71 7.73
N HIS A 424 -8.07 -21.07 7.22
CA HIS A 424 -8.77 -20.29 6.21
C HIS A 424 -8.94 -18.82 6.64
N GLU A 425 -8.88 -17.88 5.71
CA GLU A 425 -8.93 -16.45 6.01
C GLU A 425 -10.20 -16.04 6.79
N TYR A 426 -11.33 -16.70 6.57
CA TYR A 426 -12.56 -16.45 7.32
C TYR A 426 -12.50 -16.86 8.80
N GLN A 427 -11.52 -17.67 9.18
CA GLN A 427 -11.27 -18.08 10.56
C GLN A 427 -10.29 -17.16 11.30
N LYS A 428 -9.64 -16.25 10.58
CA LYS A 428 -8.73 -15.26 11.17
C LYS A 428 -9.56 -14.23 11.94
N GLN A 429 -9.14 -13.95 13.16
CA GLN A 429 -9.80 -12.97 14.01
C GLN A 429 -9.21 -11.57 13.81
N LEU A 430 -10.03 -10.56 14.05
CA LEU A 430 -9.57 -9.18 14.15
C LEU A 430 -8.52 -9.03 15.26
N VAL A 431 -7.55 -8.18 15.03
CA VAL A 431 -6.62 -7.75 16.07
C VAL A 431 -7.29 -6.62 16.86
N ILE A 432 -7.62 -6.87 18.13
CA ILE A 432 -8.18 -5.87 19.03
C ILE A 432 -7.20 -5.69 20.19
N LEU A 433 -6.76 -4.46 20.43
CA LEU A 433 -5.86 -4.09 21.52
C LEU A 433 -6.59 -3.22 22.55
#